data_cfbffce92cc4e8a1122a800af73cb104
#
_entry.id   cfbffce92cc4e8a1122a800af73cb104
#
_cell.length_a   1.000
_cell.length_b   1.000
_cell.length_c   1.000
_cell.angle_alpha   90.00
_cell.angle_beta   90.00
_cell.angle_gamma   90.00
#
_symmetry.space_group_name_H-M   'P 1'
#
loop_
_entity.id
_entity.type
_entity.pdbx_description
1 polymer ?
#
loop_
_entity_poly.entity_id
_entity_poly.type
_entity_poly.pdbx_seq_one_letter_code
_entity_poly.pdbx_strand_id
1 'polypeptide(L)'
;CADHFQITPQNLAQHITAKSKAILLNSPNNPTGAVYTPESLDAVYQVAKEKNLFVLCDNVYAQLVYGPYQSFSRYQDIREKIILIQSFSKPYAMTGWRMGYLCADRPVIEQLAKLHSYTVVSAVSFLQKGCAAALDYDPSPMVETYRRRRDYVYGRLVEMGMEVQKPQGAFYLFPSIQKYGMDSE
;
A
#
# COMPACT_ATOMS: atom_id res chain seq x y z
N CYS A 1 -1.73 -18.29 6.12
CA CYS A 1 -1.31 -18.13 4.71
C CYS A 1 0.13 -18.61 4.57
N ALA A 2 0.39 -19.58 3.70
CA ALA A 2 1.70 -20.26 3.61
C ALA A 2 2.83 -19.28 3.24
N ASP A 3 2.55 -18.24 2.46
CA ASP A 3 3.52 -17.27 1.97
C ASP A 3 3.56 -15.96 2.78
N HIS A 4 3.00 -15.95 3.97
CA HIS A 4 2.96 -14.75 4.82
C HIS A 4 2.43 -13.48 4.09
N PHE A 5 1.49 -13.67 3.17
CA PHE A 5 0.93 -12.63 2.29
C PHE A 5 1.97 -11.98 1.35
N GLN A 6 3.06 -12.67 1.06
CA GLN A 6 4.06 -12.20 0.10
C GLN A 6 3.71 -12.62 -1.34
N ILE A 7 4.17 -11.83 -2.29
CA ILE A 7 4.04 -12.12 -3.71
C ILE A 7 5.21 -13.01 -4.13
N THR A 8 4.90 -14.13 -4.80
CA THR A 8 5.91 -15.04 -5.36
C THR A 8 5.82 -15.07 -6.88
N PRO A 9 6.93 -15.43 -7.59
CA PRO A 9 6.88 -15.60 -9.04
C PRO A 9 5.79 -16.59 -9.49
N GLN A 10 5.57 -17.65 -8.71
CA GLN A 10 4.57 -18.67 -8.99
C GLN A 10 3.15 -18.10 -8.92
N ASN A 11 2.86 -17.28 -7.88
CA ASN A 11 1.56 -16.62 -7.73
C ASN A 11 1.29 -15.67 -8.90
N LEU A 12 2.30 -14.89 -9.31
CA LEU A 12 2.17 -13.98 -10.46
C LEU A 12 1.91 -14.74 -11.75
N ALA A 13 2.66 -15.81 -12.02
CA ALA A 13 2.52 -16.59 -13.24
C ALA A 13 1.12 -17.18 -13.42
N GLN A 14 0.43 -17.52 -12.32
CA GLN A 14 -0.93 -18.08 -12.37
C GLN A 14 -2.00 -17.03 -12.69
N HIS A 15 -1.73 -15.72 -12.44
CA HIS A 15 -2.73 -14.66 -12.56
C HIS A 15 -2.47 -13.71 -13.72
N ILE A 16 -1.24 -13.65 -14.26
CA ILE A 16 -0.92 -12.79 -15.41
C ILE A 16 -1.31 -13.50 -16.71
N THR A 17 -2.11 -12.82 -17.50
CA THR A 17 -2.59 -13.29 -18.81
C THR A 17 -2.31 -12.27 -19.91
N ALA A 18 -2.56 -12.62 -21.17
CA ALA A 18 -2.47 -11.69 -22.29
C ALA A 18 -3.42 -10.48 -22.17
N LYS A 19 -4.44 -10.55 -21.31
CA LYS A 19 -5.37 -9.45 -21.02
C LYS A 19 -4.90 -8.53 -19.89
N SER A 20 -3.89 -8.92 -19.13
CA SER A 20 -3.35 -8.11 -18.03
C SER A 20 -2.75 -6.81 -18.57
N LYS A 21 -3.07 -5.68 -17.96
CA LYS A 21 -2.60 -4.34 -18.33
C LYS A 21 -1.81 -3.67 -17.20
N ALA A 22 -2.13 -4.05 -15.97
CA ALA A 22 -1.52 -3.47 -14.79
C ALA A 22 -1.48 -4.46 -13.63
N ILE A 23 -0.58 -4.22 -12.69
CA ILE A 23 -0.51 -4.86 -11.38
C ILE A 23 -0.79 -3.79 -10.34
N LEU A 24 -1.74 -4.05 -9.42
CA LEU A 24 -2.01 -3.19 -8.28
C LEU A 24 -1.26 -3.73 -7.06
N LEU A 25 -0.34 -2.93 -6.53
CA LEU A 25 0.40 -3.23 -5.30
C LEU A 25 -0.13 -2.37 -4.16
N ASN A 26 -0.61 -2.99 -3.09
CA ASN A 26 -0.95 -2.30 -1.86
C ASN A 26 0.03 -2.71 -0.74
N SER A 27 1.01 -1.85 -0.45
CA SER A 27 2.05 -2.11 0.56
C SER A 27 2.45 -0.83 1.29
N PRO A 28 2.36 -0.81 2.63
CA PRO A 28 1.78 -1.84 3.53
C PRO A 28 0.32 -2.17 3.20
N ASN A 29 -0.04 -3.43 3.33
CA ASN A 29 -1.32 -3.95 2.84
C ASN A 29 -2.48 -3.72 3.82
N ASN A 30 -3.62 -3.37 3.28
CA ASN A 30 -4.93 -3.44 3.95
C ASN A 30 -5.69 -4.66 3.37
N PRO A 31 -6.08 -5.69 4.15
CA PRO A 31 -6.19 -5.69 5.61
C PRO A 31 -5.06 -6.44 6.37
N THR A 32 -4.05 -6.98 5.70
CA THR A 32 -3.12 -7.93 6.33
C THR A 32 -2.01 -7.28 7.15
N GLY A 33 -1.70 -6.01 6.90
CA GLY A 33 -0.55 -5.32 7.49
C GLY A 33 0.80 -5.81 6.96
N ALA A 34 0.80 -6.64 5.92
CA ALA A 34 2.03 -7.12 5.29
C ALA A 34 2.76 -5.99 4.56
N VAL A 35 4.08 -5.99 4.64
CA VAL A 35 4.97 -5.17 3.82
C VAL A 35 5.68 -6.12 2.85
N TYR A 36 5.64 -5.81 1.57
CA TYR A 36 6.29 -6.67 0.59
C TYR A 36 7.80 -6.63 0.73
N THR A 37 8.40 -7.82 0.70
CA THR A 37 9.84 -7.99 0.76
C THR A 37 10.52 -7.55 -0.54
N PRO A 38 11.85 -7.30 -0.53
CA PRO A 38 12.60 -7.03 -1.76
C PRO A 38 12.35 -8.08 -2.85
N GLU A 39 12.31 -9.36 -2.47
CA GLU A 39 12.10 -10.50 -3.37
C GLU A 39 10.70 -10.45 -4.02
N SER A 40 9.68 -10.09 -3.24
CA SER A 40 8.32 -9.88 -3.76
C SER A 40 8.27 -8.73 -4.77
N LEU A 41 8.95 -7.62 -4.45
CA LEU A 41 9.02 -6.46 -5.34
C LEU A 41 9.81 -6.77 -6.62
N ASP A 42 10.92 -7.50 -6.51
CA ASP A 42 11.72 -7.95 -7.65
C ASP A 42 10.92 -8.88 -8.58
N ALA A 43 10.12 -9.80 -8.01
CA ALA A 43 9.24 -10.66 -8.80
C ALA A 43 8.21 -9.85 -9.62
N VAL A 44 7.58 -8.85 -9.00
CA VAL A 44 6.65 -7.96 -9.68
C VAL A 44 7.36 -7.13 -10.76
N TYR A 45 8.54 -6.60 -10.45
CA TYR A 45 9.34 -5.82 -11.39
C TYR A 45 9.68 -6.64 -12.66
N GLN A 46 10.18 -7.86 -12.51
CA GLN A 46 10.53 -8.71 -13.64
C GLN A 46 9.32 -8.95 -14.54
N VAL A 47 8.18 -9.31 -13.97
CA VAL A 47 6.95 -9.55 -14.73
C VAL A 47 6.43 -8.26 -15.39
N ALA A 48 6.44 -7.14 -14.67
CA ALA A 48 5.98 -5.86 -15.21
C ALA A 48 6.83 -5.41 -16.39
N LYS A 49 8.15 -5.58 -16.30
CA LYS A 49 9.12 -5.26 -17.38
C LYS A 49 8.93 -6.18 -18.57
N GLU A 50 8.90 -7.49 -18.36
CA GLU A 50 8.74 -8.50 -19.43
C GLU A 50 7.43 -8.35 -20.20
N LYS A 51 6.33 -8.17 -19.46
CA LYS A 51 4.98 -8.09 -20.04
C LYS A 51 4.52 -6.66 -20.35
N ASN A 52 5.40 -5.67 -20.17
CA ASN A 52 5.11 -4.25 -20.41
C ASN A 52 3.86 -3.75 -19.65
N LEU A 53 3.72 -4.14 -18.38
CA LEU A 53 2.57 -3.80 -17.53
C LEU A 53 2.81 -2.52 -16.75
N PHE A 54 1.75 -1.77 -16.50
CA PHE A 54 1.77 -0.71 -15.48
C PHE A 54 1.80 -1.32 -14.08
N VAL A 55 2.43 -0.59 -13.14
CA VAL A 55 2.39 -0.93 -11.71
C VAL A 55 1.80 0.24 -10.95
N LEU A 56 0.59 0.03 -10.40
CA LEU A 56 -0.10 0.99 -9.55
C LEU A 56 0.27 0.69 -8.10
N CYS A 57 1.06 1.56 -7.50
CA CYS A 57 1.54 1.39 -6.13
C CYS A 57 0.65 2.19 -5.17
N ASP A 58 -0.26 1.51 -4.50
CA ASP A 58 -1.04 2.09 -3.41
C ASP A 58 -0.19 2.14 -2.14
N ASN A 59 0.45 3.29 -1.94
CA ASN A 59 1.40 3.56 -0.87
C ASN A 59 0.76 4.36 0.29
N VAL A 60 -0.55 4.32 0.45
CA VAL A 60 -1.26 5.12 1.46
C VAL A 60 -0.79 4.87 2.89
N TYR A 61 -0.16 3.72 3.15
CA TYR A 61 0.41 3.35 4.44
C TYR A 61 1.94 3.37 4.47
N ALA A 62 2.63 3.87 3.43
CA ALA A 62 4.08 3.80 3.32
C ALA A 62 4.86 4.45 4.48
N GLN A 63 4.26 5.43 5.15
CA GLN A 63 4.84 6.05 6.36
C GLN A 63 4.39 5.39 7.68
N LEU A 64 3.47 4.42 7.63
CA LEU A 64 3.01 3.65 8.78
C LEU A 64 3.64 2.26 8.76
N VAL A 65 4.96 2.20 8.92
CA VAL A 65 5.75 0.97 8.89
C VAL A 65 6.49 0.77 10.21
N TYR A 66 6.66 -0.48 10.59
CA TYR A 66 7.26 -0.86 11.87
C TYR A 66 8.64 -1.51 11.72
N GLY A 67 9.15 -1.53 10.51
CA GLY A 67 10.45 -2.07 10.12
C GLY A 67 10.90 -1.53 8.77
N PRO A 68 11.82 -2.20 8.07
CA PRO A 68 12.28 -1.81 6.76
C PRO A 68 11.13 -1.73 5.75
N TYR A 69 11.16 -0.70 4.92
CA TYR A 69 10.22 -0.50 3.82
C TYR A 69 10.98 -0.12 2.55
N GLN A 70 10.59 -0.70 1.44
CA GLN A 70 11.11 -0.33 0.12
C GLN A 70 9.97 0.09 -0.79
N SER A 71 10.13 1.26 -1.41
CA SER A 71 9.20 1.72 -2.43
C SER A 71 9.49 1.04 -3.77
N PHE A 72 8.45 0.73 -4.52
CA PHE A 72 8.57 0.22 -5.89
C PHE A 72 9.16 1.25 -6.86
N SER A 73 9.19 2.53 -6.48
CA SER A 73 9.84 3.60 -7.25
C SER A 73 11.36 3.42 -7.43
N ARG A 74 11.98 2.46 -6.74
CA ARG A 74 13.40 2.12 -6.92
C ARG A 74 13.74 1.62 -8.34
N TYR A 75 12.77 1.04 -9.05
CA TYR A 75 12.95 0.48 -10.40
C TYR A 75 12.84 1.57 -11.47
N GLN A 76 13.90 2.39 -11.58
CA GLN A 76 13.92 3.59 -12.42
C GLN A 76 13.89 3.30 -13.91
N ASP A 77 14.31 2.13 -14.35
CA ASP A 77 14.35 1.70 -15.74
C ASP A 77 12.97 1.35 -16.33
N ILE A 78 11.93 1.27 -15.48
CA ILE A 78 10.52 1.15 -15.89
C ILE A 78 9.65 2.26 -15.31
N ARG A 79 10.24 3.41 -14.94
CA ARG A 79 9.51 4.48 -14.21
C ARG A 79 8.29 4.99 -14.98
N GLU A 80 8.30 4.95 -16.30
CA GLU A 80 7.16 5.36 -17.16
C GLU A 80 5.94 4.42 -17.02
N LYS A 81 6.11 3.26 -16.39
CA LYS A 81 5.06 2.30 -16.06
C LYS A 81 4.63 2.36 -14.60
N ILE A 82 5.29 3.15 -13.76
CA ILE A 82 5.00 3.22 -12.32
C ILE A 82 4.08 4.38 -12.03
N ILE A 83 2.99 4.12 -11.30
CA ILE A 83 2.06 5.12 -10.78
C ILE A 83 2.06 4.98 -9.26
N LEU A 84 2.61 5.96 -8.56
CA LEU A 84 2.62 6.01 -7.10
C LEU A 84 1.37 6.75 -6.62
N ILE A 85 0.59 6.12 -5.76
CA ILE A 85 -0.62 6.69 -5.17
C ILE A 85 -0.37 6.91 -3.69
N GLN A 86 -0.54 8.14 -3.22
CA GLN A 86 -0.28 8.57 -1.85
C GLN A 86 -1.51 9.25 -1.25
N SER A 87 -1.61 9.23 0.07
CA SER A 87 -2.72 9.85 0.78
C SER A 87 -2.24 10.63 2.00
N PHE A 88 -2.89 11.73 2.29
CA PHE A 88 -2.74 12.46 3.55
C PHE A 88 -3.57 11.85 4.68
N SER A 89 -4.50 10.95 4.36
CA SER A 89 -5.47 10.39 5.32
C SER A 89 -4.81 9.66 6.48
N LYS A 90 -3.76 8.87 6.21
CA LYS A 90 -3.21 7.93 7.19
C LYS A 90 -1.98 8.48 7.89
N PRO A 91 -0.91 8.90 7.17
CA PRO A 91 0.31 9.38 7.83
C PRO A 91 0.11 10.67 8.61
N TYR A 92 -0.89 11.49 8.23
CA TYR A 92 -1.12 12.80 8.83
C TYR A 92 -2.46 12.89 9.59
N ALA A 93 -3.15 11.76 9.80
CA ALA A 93 -4.46 11.70 10.46
C ALA A 93 -5.54 12.61 9.82
N MET A 94 -5.44 12.84 8.49
CA MET A 94 -6.30 13.77 7.73
C MET A 94 -7.40 13.04 6.95
N THR A 95 -8.02 12.02 7.54
CA THR A 95 -9.02 11.17 6.85
C THR A 95 -10.22 11.94 6.33
N GLY A 96 -10.71 12.92 7.09
CA GLY A 96 -11.85 13.78 6.72
C GLY A 96 -11.54 14.79 5.62
N TRP A 97 -10.28 15.07 5.34
CA TRP A 97 -9.87 16.05 4.32
C TRP A 97 -10.05 15.56 2.89
N ARG A 98 -10.14 14.24 2.70
CA ARG A 98 -10.31 13.60 1.38
C ARG A 98 -9.22 14.00 0.38
N MET A 99 -7.97 14.08 0.82
CA MET A 99 -6.83 14.53 0.03
C MET A 99 -5.81 13.40 -0.17
N GLY A 100 -5.27 13.36 -1.37
CA GLY A 100 -4.19 12.49 -1.79
C GLY A 100 -3.50 13.05 -3.02
N TYR A 101 -2.45 12.39 -3.46
CA TYR A 101 -1.76 12.73 -4.68
C TYR A 101 -1.22 11.49 -5.37
N LEU A 102 -0.90 11.62 -6.63
CA LEU A 102 -0.24 10.59 -7.39
C LEU A 102 0.99 11.17 -8.11
N CYS A 103 1.99 10.31 -8.31
CA CYS A 103 3.19 10.62 -9.06
C CYS A 103 3.36 9.58 -10.17
N ALA A 104 3.53 10.04 -11.39
CA ALA A 104 3.80 9.22 -12.56
C ALA A 104 4.52 10.04 -13.63
N ASP A 105 4.95 9.42 -14.69
CA ASP A 105 5.52 10.13 -15.82
C ASP A 105 4.49 11.03 -16.52
N ARG A 106 4.97 12.13 -17.09
CA ARG A 106 4.14 13.19 -17.65
C ARG A 106 3.02 12.70 -18.59
N PRO A 107 3.24 11.80 -19.56
CA PRO A 107 2.17 11.34 -20.45
C PRO A 107 1.01 10.67 -19.69
N VAL A 108 1.31 9.95 -18.61
CA VAL A 108 0.30 9.32 -17.74
C VAL A 108 -0.48 10.38 -16.97
N ILE A 109 0.24 11.34 -16.36
CA ILE A 109 -0.37 12.46 -15.62
C ILE A 109 -1.33 13.26 -16.50
N GLU A 110 -0.94 13.56 -17.74
CA GLU A 110 -1.78 14.32 -18.69
C GLU A 110 -3.13 13.63 -18.97
N GLN A 111 -3.15 12.30 -19.07
CA GLN A 111 -4.41 11.56 -19.24
C GLN A 111 -5.22 11.47 -17.95
N LEU A 112 -4.56 11.21 -16.82
CA LEU A 112 -5.22 11.16 -15.51
C LEU A 112 -5.82 12.53 -15.13
N ALA A 113 -5.13 13.62 -15.42
CA ALA A 113 -5.64 14.98 -15.18
C ALA A 113 -6.93 15.28 -15.98
N LYS A 114 -7.01 14.80 -17.23
CA LYS A 114 -8.25 14.93 -18.02
C LYS A 114 -9.39 14.17 -17.34
N LEU A 115 -9.17 12.90 -16.97
CA LEU A 115 -10.20 12.12 -16.29
C LEU A 115 -10.59 12.77 -14.96
N HIS A 116 -9.62 13.22 -14.17
CA HIS A 116 -9.85 13.87 -12.88
C HIS A 116 -10.72 15.15 -13.03
N SER A 117 -10.46 15.97 -14.04
CA SER A 117 -11.26 17.20 -14.26
C SER A 117 -12.71 16.91 -14.62
N TYR A 118 -13.01 15.78 -15.27
CA TYR A 118 -14.39 15.37 -15.55
C TYR A 118 -15.08 14.66 -14.39
N THR A 119 -14.33 14.08 -13.45
CA THR A 119 -14.92 13.33 -12.32
C THR A 119 -15.08 14.16 -11.06
N VAL A 120 -14.11 15.01 -10.73
CA VAL A 120 -14.08 15.78 -9.46
C VAL A 120 -13.71 17.26 -9.64
N VAL A 121 -13.46 17.70 -10.87
CA VAL A 121 -13.04 19.06 -11.24
C VAL A 121 -11.65 19.39 -10.69
N SER A 122 -11.52 19.55 -9.36
CA SER A 122 -10.23 19.79 -8.69
C SER A 122 -10.33 19.48 -7.20
N ALA A 123 -9.18 19.22 -6.58
CA ALA A 123 -9.09 19.20 -5.12
C ALA A 123 -9.28 20.61 -4.55
N VAL A 124 -9.88 20.71 -3.35
CA VAL A 124 -10.20 22.00 -2.70
C VAL A 124 -8.92 22.79 -2.43
N SER A 125 -8.81 24.00 -2.95
CA SER A 125 -7.56 24.78 -3.02
C SER A 125 -6.93 25.11 -1.66
N PHE A 126 -7.75 25.49 -0.66
CA PHE A 126 -7.22 25.80 0.68
C PHE A 126 -6.74 24.53 1.41
N LEU A 127 -7.36 23.36 1.15
CA LEU A 127 -6.88 22.07 1.70
C LEU A 127 -5.53 21.67 1.09
N GLN A 128 -5.27 22.01 -0.18
CA GLN A 128 -3.97 21.75 -0.80
C GLN A 128 -2.83 22.45 -0.06
N LYS A 129 -3.04 23.69 0.42
CA LYS A 129 -2.06 24.43 1.22
C LYS A 129 -1.78 23.74 2.56
N GLY A 130 -2.83 23.27 3.23
CA GLY A 130 -2.69 22.47 4.46
C GLY A 130 -1.97 21.14 4.23
N CYS A 131 -2.24 20.47 3.11
CA CYS A 131 -1.53 19.25 2.72
C CYS A 131 -0.04 19.51 2.42
N ALA A 132 0.28 20.62 1.76
CA ALA A 132 1.67 21.00 1.52
C ALA A 132 2.43 21.20 2.84
N ALA A 133 1.84 21.89 3.81
CA ALA A 133 2.42 22.05 5.15
C ALA A 133 2.55 20.71 5.91
N ALA A 134 1.63 19.77 5.69
CA ALA A 134 1.67 18.46 6.33
C ALA A 134 2.87 17.61 5.87
N LEU A 135 3.42 17.85 4.68
CA LEU A 135 4.61 17.13 4.19
C LEU A 135 5.86 17.37 5.03
N ASP A 136 5.92 18.50 5.74
CA ASP A 136 7.02 18.84 6.63
C ASP A 136 6.83 18.26 8.06
N TYR A 137 5.68 17.63 8.32
CA TYR A 137 5.39 17.03 9.63
C TYR A 137 6.00 15.64 9.75
N ASP A 138 6.67 15.37 10.87
CA ASP A 138 7.19 14.04 11.20
C ASP A 138 6.09 13.15 11.84
N PRO A 139 5.63 12.09 11.16
CA PRO A 139 4.61 11.18 11.71
C PRO A 139 5.16 10.16 12.71
N SER A 140 6.47 10.12 12.97
CA SER A 140 7.13 9.11 13.82
C SER A 140 6.51 8.93 15.20
N PRO A 141 6.09 9.98 15.95
CA PRO A 141 5.43 9.81 17.25
C PRO A 141 4.11 9.05 17.16
N MET A 142 3.34 9.28 16.10
CA MET A 142 2.11 8.56 15.83
C MET A 142 2.39 7.10 15.45
N VAL A 143 3.38 6.87 14.60
CA VAL A 143 3.83 5.51 14.19
C VAL A 143 4.23 4.69 15.42
N GLU A 144 4.99 5.29 16.35
CA GLU A 144 5.39 4.61 17.58
C GLU A 144 4.18 4.28 18.48
N THR A 145 3.18 5.15 18.51
CA THR A 145 1.91 4.87 19.22
C THR A 145 1.20 3.67 18.58
N TYR A 146 1.13 3.60 17.25
CA TYR A 146 0.54 2.44 16.56
C TYR A 146 1.38 1.18 16.74
N ARG A 147 2.71 1.26 16.78
CA ARG A 147 3.60 0.14 17.08
C ARG A 147 3.25 -0.50 18.43
N ARG A 148 3.14 0.30 19.49
CA ARG A 148 2.77 -0.18 20.84
C ARG A 148 1.39 -0.81 20.87
N ARG A 149 0.40 -0.18 20.23
CA ARG A 149 -0.96 -0.74 20.11
C ARG A 149 -0.98 -2.06 19.37
N ARG A 150 -0.26 -2.15 18.24
CA ARG A 150 -0.10 -3.39 17.47
C ARG A 150 0.49 -4.48 18.35
N ASP A 151 1.60 -4.21 19.03
CA ASP A 151 2.30 -5.22 19.85
C ASP A 151 1.41 -5.72 20.99
N TYR A 152 0.66 -4.83 21.64
CA TYR A 152 -0.30 -5.20 22.67
C TYR A 152 -1.40 -6.11 22.11
N VAL A 153 -2.11 -5.68 21.06
CA VAL A 153 -3.22 -6.46 20.48
C VAL A 153 -2.73 -7.77 19.88
N TYR A 154 -1.59 -7.77 19.20
CA TYR A 154 -0.97 -8.99 18.69
C TYR A 154 -0.70 -10.00 19.81
N GLY A 155 -0.07 -9.56 20.91
CA GLY A 155 0.17 -10.41 22.08
C GLY A 155 -1.12 -11.01 22.64
N ARG A 156 -2.17 -10.19 22.79
CA ARG A 156 -3.49 -10.67 23.28
C ARG A 156 -4.11 -11.71 22.35
N LEU A 157 -4.05 -11.52 21.04
CA LEU A 157 -4.56 -12.50 20.05
C LEU A 157 -3.80 -13.83 20.13
N VAL A 158 -2.47 -13.77 20.27
CA VAL A 158 -1.62 -14.96 20.43
C VAL A 158 -1.95 -15.69 21.73
N GLU A 159 -2.10 -14.98 22.86
CA GLU A 159 -2.50 -15.58 24.16
C GLU A 159 -3.87 -16.26 24.08
N MET A 160 -4.80 -15.72 23.29
CA MET A 160 -6.10 -16.33 23.01
C MET A 160 -5.98 -17.54 22.05
N GLY A 161 -4.78 -17.89 21.63
CA GLY A 161 -4.52 -18.99 20.72
C GLY A 161 -5.00 -18.73 19.29
N MET A 162 -5.15 -17.46 18.86
CA MET A 162 -5.48 -17.14 17.49
C MET A 162 -4.25 -17.22 16.58
N GLU A 163 -4.44 -17.78 15.41
CA GLU A 163 -3.43 -17.73 14.35
C GLU A 163 -3.48 -16.32 13.72
N VAL A 164 -2.40 -15.57 13.86
CA VAL A 164 -2.29 -14.20 13.34
C VAL A 164 -0.84 -13.91 12.96
N GLN A 165 -0.65 -13.33 11.78
CA GLN A 165 0.66 -12.83 11.38
C GLN A 165 0.89 -11.44 12.00
N LYS A 166 2.09 -11.22 12.58
CA LYS A 166 2.44 -9.91 13.11
C LYS A 166 2.57 -8.89 11.98
N PRO A 167 1.73 -7.82 11.96
CA PRO A 167 1.79 -6.81 10.91
C PRO A 167 3.12 -6.06 10.92
N GLN A 168 3.64 -5.77 9.73
CA GLN A 168 4.86 -4.99 9.55
C GLN A 168 4.57 -3.52 9.19
N GLY A 169 3.32 -3.21 8.85
CA GLY A 169 2.86 -1.86 8.55
C GLY A 169 1.35 -1.72 8.70
N ALA A 170 0.82 -0.55 8.34
CA ALA A 170 -0.56 -0.15 8.53
C ALA A 170 -0.99 -0.25 10.02
N PHE A 171 -2.27 -0.37 10.30
CA PHE A 171 -2.80 -0.50 11.68
C PHE A 171 -3.85 -1.61 11.79
N TYR A 172 -3.70 -2.66 10.97
CA TYR A 172 -4.60 -3.80 10.93
C TYR A 172 -3.96 -5.03 11.53
N LEU A 173 -4.77 -5.88 12.17
CA LEU A 173 -4.45 -7.26 12.47
C LEU A 173 -5.48 -8.15 11.78
N PHE A 174 -5.01 -9.22 11.16
CA PHE A 174 -5.83 -10.10 10.34
C PHE A 174 -5.73 -11.55 10.86
N PRO A 175 -6.43 -11.86 12.00
CA PRO A 175 -6.41 -13.19 12.58
C PRO A 175 -7.24 -14.18 11.76
N SER A 176 -6.80 -15.44 11.71
CA SER A 176 -7.58 -16.54 11.13
C SER A 176 -8.68 -16.96 12.11
N ILE A 177 -9.90 -17.11 11.60
CA ILE A 177 -11.04 -17.66 12.33
C ILE A 177 -11.35 -19.10 11.94
N GLN A 178 -10.56 -19.68 11.04
CA GLN A 178 -10.80 -21.03 10.47
C GLN A 178 -10.97 -22.10 11.54
N LYS A 179 -10.20 -22.04 12.64
CA LYS A 179 -10.29 -23.03 13.73
C LYS A 179 -11.64 -23.04 14.46
N TYR A 180 -12.46 -22.00 14.27
CA TYR A 180 -13.78 -21.92 14.90
C TYR A 180 -14.90 -22.45 13.96
N GLY A 181 -14.56 -22.94 12.75
CA GLY A 181 -15.52 -23.37 11.77
C GLY A 181 -16.40 -22.24 11.22
N MET A 182 -15.91 -21.01 11.31
CA MET A 182 -16.62 -19.80 10.85
C MET A 182 -15.94 -19.26 9.59
N ASP A 183 -16.72 -18.63 8.75
CA ASP A 183 -16.26 -17.78 7.64
C ASP A 183 -16.41 -16.30 8.04
N SER A 184 -16.11 -15.38 7.10
CA SER A 184 -16.13 -13.95 7.34
C SER A 184 -17.48 -13.29 7.05
N GLU A 185 -18.53 -14.07 6.74
CA GLU A 185 -19.87 -13.57 6.48
C GLU A 185 -20.76 -13.58 7.74
#